data_833e317471b1dedc9be57d9e6aac2d4c
#
_entry.id   833e317471b1dedc9be57d9e6aac2d4c
#
_cell.length_a   1.000
_cell.length_b   1.000
_cell.length_c   1.000
_cell.angle_alpha   90.00
_cell.angle_beta   90.00
_cell.angle_gamma   90.00
#
_symmetry.space_group_name_H-M   'P 1'
#
loop_
_entity.id
_entity.type
_entity.pdbx_description
1 polymer ?
#
loop_
_entity_poly.entity_id
_entity_poly.type
_entity_poly.pdbx_seq_one_letter_code
_entity_poly.pdbx_strand_id
1 'polypeptide(L)'
;MWRSLWRSIDRFSLQHFKHVINELQKIKVVDMHNRELVVDLLQSIVEIVTYGDRQDSQIFECFMEHQVLAEFVRVLKISKNSRIEAPLLQYLSIMIQNMDSEYAIYYCLSNDYVNNIITHPYKFDGGDLAQYYISFLRSVSNKINGDTLCLLVKVHGDAVVSFPLYSEALKFAQHGEKMIQTAIRALTLNIYNVSDDMVYQFITTPPVSSYFSDLIHNLKEQCTHLDNLVHALEEMGVNQRRKELLLKTDRILDDLYYLKDILCVGESRLSKVVTQNVLNLLLIPILHPLLHSRQSDGSNLSPITSLYIVSCLIQVIGGKSIVNYVAGVLLYPYMSLSVREAWEACLSSAFFSNFNDMEKSSCSTESEGAESVNGSPLHRHLPECRILDFILSDNHSLSLASLFLLLTLAESKDLEDVLASMVSLSAMQHGMVMEESILVKFMPQILNALLNVLASEPPTTVQIKWHTGWFLRKLLVFQGIRLDEHNFHLFNTSYERSCICVEKELDGCWFDHIMDVLRNEWASCKTALEESSQSKDPLFLLEFTICQITDGDATSSHVAWQRMVDVVKVFTIYSYQIFGKRCCIATFLHVLGNLSCSLFKFRARTLCFSHVFSMFSSAFTLDF
;
A
#
# COMPACT_ATOMS: atom_id res chain seq x y z
N MET A 1 -0.73 30.84 -47.63
CA MET A 1 -1.65 31.84 -48.19
C MET A 1 -2.87 32.09 -47.30
N TRP A 2 -3.38 31.14 -46.57
CA TRP A 2 -4.55 31.28 -45.69
C TRP A 2 -4.32 32.17 -44.45
N ARG A 3 -3.15 32.15 -43.81
CA ARG A 3 -2.83 32.96 -42.62
C ARG A 3 -2.82 34.48 -42.81
N SER A 4 -2.78 34.97 -44.03
CA SER A 4 -2.71 36.43 -44.29
C SER A 4 -4.09 37.11 -44.46
N LEU A 5 -5.14 36.37 -44.78
CA LEU A 5 -6.49 36.90 -44.95
C LEU A 5 -7.26 37.12 -43.66
N TRP A 6 -6.82 36.49 -42.56
CA TRP A 6 -7.54 36.47 -41.30
C TRP A 6 -7.09 37.52 -40.27
N ARG A 7 -6.17 38.41 -40.62
CA ARG A 7 -5.64 39.45 -39.72
C ARG A 7 -6.65 40.52 -39.28
N SER A 8 -7.87 40.53 -39.82
CA SER A 8 -8.91 41.53 -39.53
C SER A 8 -10.14 40.99 -38.79
N ILE A 9 -10.28 39.69 -38.65
CA ILE A 9 -11.44 39.08 -37.99
C ILE A 9 -11.00 38.62 -36.58
N ASP A 10 -11.79 39.00 -35.57
CA ASP A 10 -11.58 38.52 -34.21
C ASP A 10 -11.71 36.99 -34.21
N ARG A 11 -10.65 36.32 -33.71
CA ARG A 11 -10.53 34.87 -33.68
C ARG A 11 -11.65 34.22 -32.87
N PHE A 12 -12.21 34.92 -31.89
CA PHE A 12 -13.28 34.44 -31.03
C PHE A 12 -14.66 34.97 -31.42
N SER A 13 -14.80 35.52 -32.61
CA SER A 13 -16.10 36.02 -33.09
C SER A 13 -17.02 34.88 -33.56
N LEU A 14 -18.33 35.05 -33.35
CA LEU A 14 -19.35 34.13 -33.84
C LEU A 14 -19.26 33.88 -35.36
N GLN A 15 -18.88 34.94 -36.15
CA GLN A 15 -18.72 34.81 -37.58
C GLN A 15 -17.55 33.90 -37.95
N HIS A 16 -16.43 34.00 -37.23
CA HIS A 16 -15.30 33.13 -37.45
C HIS A 16 -15.66 31.68 -37.04
N PHE A 17 -16.37 31.48 -35.93
CA PHE A 17 -16.82 30.18 -35.51
C PHE A 17 -17.70 29.47 -36.54
N LYS A 18 -18.70 30.16 -37.08
CA LYS A 18 -19.56 29.65 -38.19
C LYS A 18 -18.75 29.25 -39.41
N HIS A 19 -17.72 30.04 -39.75
CA HIS A 19 -16.85 29.71 -40.88
C HIS A 19 -16.06 28.41 -40.61
N VAL A 20 -15.46 28.26 -39.44
CA VAL A 20 -14.68 27.06 -39.07
C VAL A 20 -15.57 25.81 -39.11
N ILE A 21 -16.80 25.87 -38.58
CA ILE A 21 -17.77 24.77 -38.65
C ILE A 21 -18.07 24.43 -40.14
N ASN A 22 -18.37 25.41 -40.95
CA ASN A 22 -18.69 25.20 -42.37
C ASN A 22 -17.52 24.56 -43.14
N GLU A 23 -16.27 24.95 -42.84
CA GLU A 23 -15.09 24.33 -43.45
C GLU A 23 -14.95 22.86 -43.02
N LEU A 24 -15.18 22.56 -41.76
CA LEU A 24 -15.16 21.16 -41.26
C LEU A 24 -16.26 20.31 -41.95
N GLN A 25 -17.46 20.85 -42.13
CA GLN A 25 -18.59 20.15 -42.75
C GLN A 25 -18.37 19.85 -44.24
N LYS A 26 -17.56 20.63 -44.97
CA LYS A 26 -17.20 20.37 -46.36
C LYS A 26 -16.31 19.14 -46.55
N ILE A 27 -15.63 18.69 -45.50
CA ILE A 27 -14.70 17.55 -45.57
C ILE A 27 -15.48 16.25 -45.61
N LYS A 28 -15.35 15.50 -46.73
CA LYS A 28 -16.04 14.20 -46.93
C LYS A 28 -15.21 13.00 -46.57
N VAL A 29 -13.90 13.11 -46.56
CA VAL A 29 -12.94 12.05 -46.20
C VAL A 29 -11.77 12.70 -45.47
N VAL A 30 -11.32 12.11 -44.39
CA VAL A 30 -10.11 12.52 -43.67
C VAL A 30 -9.00 11.50 -43.96
N ASP A 31 -7.92 11.99 -44.56
CA ASP A 31 -6.74 11.20 -44.92
C ASP A 31 -5.43 11.89 -44.48
N MET A 32 -4.29 11.37 -44.86
CA MET A 32 -2.99 11.95 -44.51
C MET A 32 -2.74 13.32 -45.11
N HIS A 33 -3.39 13.66 -46.25
CA HIS A 33 -3.16 14.92 -46.96
C HIS A 33 -3.89 16.10 -46.32
N ASN A 34 -5.08 15.86 -45.75
CA ASN A 34 -5.89 16.93 -45.16
C ASN A 34 -5.93 16.83 -43.60
N ARG A 35 -5.20 15.88 -43.02
CA ARG A 35 -5.15 15.66 -41.58
C ARG A 35 -4.82 16.93 -40.79
N GLU A 36 -3.77 17.66 -41.18
CA GLU A 36 -3.35 18.87 -40.48
C GLU A 36 -4.41 19.96 -40.51
N LEU A 37 -5.08 20.13 -41.66
CA LEU A 37 -6.20 21.06 -41.78
C LEU A 37 -7.34 20.68 -40.82
N VAL A 38 -7.69 19.38 -40.75
CA VAL A 38 -8.74 18.92 -39.84
C VAL A 38 -8.34 19.14 -38.36
N VAL A 39 -7.08 18.87 -37.99
CA VAL A 39 -6.56 19.14 -36.65
C VAL A 39 -6.65 20.61 -36.29
N ASP A 40 -6.24 21.51 -37.18
CA ASP A 40 -6.32 22.97 -36.98
C ASP A 40 -7.79 23.44 -36.80
N LEU A 41 -8.73 22.85 -37.57
CA LEU A 41 -10.16 23.18 -37.45
C LEU A 41 -10.73 22.68 -36.11
N LEU A 42 -10.40 21.45 -35.68
CA LEU A 42 -10.82 20.89 -34.39
C LEU A 42 -10.26 21.73 -33.25
N GLN A 43 -8.98 22.10 -33.28
CA GLN A 43 -8.36 22.98 -32.32
C GLN A 43 -9.09 24.32 -32.23
N SER A 44 -9.34 24.95 -33.37
CA SER A 44 -10.02 26.24 -33.41
C SER A 44 -11.43 26.16 -32.82
N ILE A 45 -12.18 25.10 -33.12
CA ILE A 45 -13.50 24.85 -32.52
C ILE A 45 -13.40 24.79 -31.00
N VAL A 46 -12.47 23.97 -30.46
CA VAL A 46 -12.32 23.78 -29.01
C VAL A 46 -11.92 25.08 -28.31
N GLU A 47 -10.97 25.84 -28.87
CA GLU A 47 -10.56 27.12 -28.31
C GLU A 47 -11.73 28.12 -28.29
N ILE A 48 -12.51 28.22 -29.37
CA ILE A 48 -13.64 29.16 -29.47
C ILE A 48 -14.77 28.73 -28.51
N VAL A 49 -15.13 27.44 -28.47
CA VAL A 49 -16.20 26.94 -27.58
C VAL A 49 -15.85 27.11 -26.12
N THR A 50 -14.59 26.83 -25.75
CA THR A 50 -14.10 27.03 -24.37
C THR A 50 -14.13 28.50 -23.96
N TYR A 51 -13.81 29.40 -24.89
CA TYR A 51 -13.96 30.84 -24.67
C TYR A 51 -15.44 31.23 -24.54
N GLY A 52 -16.31 30.74 -25.44
CA GLY A 52 -17.73 31.03 -25.46
C GLY A 52 -18.47 30.58 -24.19
N ASP A 53 -18.14 29.42 -23.65
CA ASP A 53 -18.75 28.91 -22.39
C ASP A 53 -18.58 29.90 -21.23
N ARG A 54 -17.46 30.66 -21.23
CA ARG A 54 -17.12 31.61 -20.15
C ARG A 54 -17.50 33.06 -20.44
N GLN A 55 -17.49 33.48 -21.70
CA GLN A 55 -17.50 34.89 -22.07
C GLN A 55 -18.63 35.27 -23.04
N ASP A 56 -19.14 34.36 -23.86
CA ASP A 56 -20.11 34.66 -24.90
C ASP A 56 -21.08 33.49 -25.15
N SER A 57 -22.30 33.58 -24.60
CA SER A 57 -23.34 32.55 -24.72
C SER A 57 -23.76 32.29 -26.17
N GLN A 58 -23.65 33.30 -27.09
CA GLN A 58 -24.03 33.14 -28.50
C GLN A 58 -23.15 32.13 -29.24
N ILE A 59 -21.88 32.03 -28.84
CA ILE A 59 -20.95 31.03 -29.40
C ILE A 59 -21.43 29.63 -29.00
N PHE A 60 -21.80 29.46 -27.73
CA PHE A 60 -22.26 28.17 -27.25
C PHE A 60 -23.64 27.81 -27.84
N GLU A 61 -24.54 28.75 -27.98
CA GLU A 61 -25.81 28.54 -28.70
C GLU A 61 -25.56 28.07 -30.15
N CYS A 62 -24.63 28.72 -30.86
CA CYS A 62 -24.23 28.31 -32.21
C CYS A 62 -23.59 26.89 -32.23
N PHE A 63 -22.81 26.53 -31.19
CA PHE A 63 -22.25 25.19 -31.06
C PHE A 63 -23.35 24.12 -30.96
N MET A 64 -24.42 24.41 -30.21
CA MET A 64 -25.58 23.54 -30.11
C MET A 64 -26.41 23.47 -31.38
N GLU A 65 -26.76 24.63 -31.97
CA GLU A 65 -27.55 24.70 -33.19
C GLU A 65 -26.93 23.92 -34.36
N HIS A 66 -25.62 24.02 -34.51
CA HIS A 66 -24.88 23.30 -35.56
C HIS A 66 -24.50 21.87 -35.18
N GLN A 67 -24.90 21.37 -34.00
CA GLN A 67 -24.60 20.02 -33.49
C GLN A 67 -23.13 19.66 -33.69
N VAL A 68 -22.22 20.52 -33.27
CA VAL A 68 -20.78 20.41 -33.58
C VAL A 68 -20.17 19.11 -33.04
N LEU A 69 -20.70 18.54 -31.92
CA LEU A 69 -20.28 17.23 -31.46
C LEU A 69 -20.60 16.09 -32.42
N ALA A 70 -21.69 16.20 -33.19
CA ALA A 70 -21.97 15.23 -34.26
C ALA A 70 -20.89 15.28 -35.34
N GLU A 71 -20.30 16.46 -35.61
CA GLU A 71 -19.17 16.59 -36.53
C GLU A 71 -17.92 15.87 -36.06
N PHE A 72 -17.62 15.88 -34.76
CA PHE A 72 -16.51 15.06 -34.18
C PHE A 72 -16.74 13.56 -34.40
N VAL A 73 -17.96 13.07 -34.15
CA VAL A 73 -18.35 11.68 -34.43
C VAL A 73 -18.24 11.39 -35.95
N ARG A 74 -18.68 12.33 -36.82
CA ARG A 74 -18.57 12.17 -38.26
C ARG A 74 -17.11 12.09 -38.73
N VAL A 75 -16.22 12.94 -38.19
CA VAL A 75 -14.79 12.95 -38.53
C VAL A 75 -14.16 11.59 -38.20
N LEU A 76 -14.48 10.99 -37.07
CA LEU A 76 -14.02 9.62 -36.72
C LEU A 76 -14.50 8.59 -37.76
N LYS A 77 -15.77 8.65 -38.18
CA LYS A 77 -16.36 7.70 -39.13
C LYS A 77 -15.80 7.81 -40.55
N ILE A 78 -15.44 9.02 -40.99
CA ILE A 78 -14.91 9.27 -42.36
C ILE A 78 -13.38 9.21 -42.42
N SER A 79 -12.72 8.92 -41.29
CA SER A 79 -11.27 8.78 -41.21
C SER A 79 -10.79 7.51 -41.91
N LYS A 80 -9.76 7.66 -42.77
CA LYS A 80 -9.10 6.55 -43.46
C LYS A 80 -7.59 6.59 -43.18
N ASN A 81 -7.13 5.83 -42.21
CA ASN A 81 -5.70 5.70 -41.85
C ASN A 81 -5.01 7.07 -41.61
N SER A 82 -5.77 8.06 -41.19
CA SER A 82 -5.30 9.46 -41.04
C SER A 82 -4.65 9.72 -39.68
N ARG A 83 -4.77 8.79 -38.71
CA ARG A 83 -4.34 8.96 -37.32
C ARG A 83 -4.93 10.25 -36.70
N ILE A 84 -6.17 10.60 -37.06
CA ILE A 84 -6.87 11.77 -36.50
C ILE A 84 -7.41 11.49 -35.09
N GLU A 85 -7.53 10.22 -34.69
CA GLU A 85 -8.16 9.79 -33.45
C GLU A 85 -7.49 10.42 -32.24
N ALA A 86 -6.16 10.39 -32.17
CA ALA A 86 -5.39 10.92 -31.04
C ALA A 86 -5.58 12.44 -30.85
N PRO A 87 -5.33 13.30 -31.84
CA PRO A 87 -5.59 14.74 -31.68
C PRO A 87 -7.07 15.08 -31.44
N LEU A 88 -8.00 14.34 -32.05
CA LEU A 88 -9.43 14.55 -31.80
C LEU A 88 -9.79 14.28 -30.32
N LEU A 89 -9.34 13.16 -29.78
CA LEU A 89 -9.56 12.82 -28.36
C LEU A 89 -8.87 13.81 -27.43
N GLN A 90 -7.68 14.28 -27.78
CA GLN A 90 -6.97 15.31 -27.02
C GLN A 90 -7.78 16.60 -26.92
N TYR A 91 -8.25 17.10 -28.05
CA TYR A 91 -9.04 18.36 -28.09
C TYR A 91 -10.38 18.20 -27.38
N LEU A 92 -11.06 17.05 -27.52
CA LEU A 92 -12.27 16.76 -26.74
C LEU A 92 -12.01 16.72 -25.25
N SER A 93 -10.89 16.12 -24.82
CA SER A 93 -10.49 16.12 -23.41
C SER A 93 -10.33 17.55 -22.90
N ILE A 94 -9.62 18.39 -23.65
CA ILE A 94 -9.39 19.80 -23.29
C ILE A 94 -10.73 20.56 -23.22
N MET A 95 -11.60 20.36 -24.19
CA MET A 95 -12.92 21.01 -24.21
C MET A 95 -13.75 20.64 -22.98
N ILE A 96 -13.92 19.35 -22.72
CA ILE A 96 -14.72 18.87 -21.58
C ILE A 96 -14.13 19.30 -20.25
N GLN A 97 -12.80 19.25 -20.09
CA GLN A 97 -12.14 19.70 -18.86
C GLN A 97 -12.39 21.17 -18.55
N ASN A 98 -12.36 22.02 -19.57
CA ASN A 98 -12.47 23.47 -19.45
C ASN A 98 -13.91 24.02 -19.50
N MET A 99 -14.92 23.18 -19.73
CA MET A 99 -16.31 23.57 -19.60
C MET A 99 -16.69 23.69 -18.13
N ASP A 100 -17.22 24.85 -17.73
CA ASP A 100 -17.62 25.16 -16.37
C ASP A 100 -19.15 25.26 -16.22
N SER A 101 -19.87 25.61 -17.29
CA SER A 101 -21.32 25.71 -17.30
C SER A 101 -22.00 24.34 -17.21
N GLU A 102 -22.89 24.16 -16.23
CA GLU A 102 -23.71 22.93 -16.09
C GLU A 102 -24.52 22.65 -17.36
N TYR A 103 -25.04 23.68 -17.97
CA TYR A 103 -25.81 23.60 -19.22
C TYR A 103 -24.95 23.08 -20.39
N ALA A 104 -23.70 23.55 -20.51
CA ALA A 104 -22.76 23.09 -21.51
C ALA A 104 -22.36 21.62 -21.27
N ILE A 105 -22.09 21.23 -20.03
CA ILE A 105 -21.77 19.85 -19.66
C ILE A 105 -22.96 18.94 -19.99
N TYR A 106 -24.17 19.32 -19.58
CA TYR A 106 -25.38 18.56 -19.86
C TYR A 106 -25.58 18.33 -21.35
N TYR A 107 -25.45 19.38 -22.16
CA TYR A 107 -25.56 19.27 -23.64
C TYR A 107 -24.50 18.33 -24.22
N CYS A 108 -23.25 18.45 -23.78
CA CYS A 108 -22.16 17.63 -24.30
C CYS A 108 -22.36 16.13 -23.98
N LEU A 109 -22.91 15.80 -22.82
CA LEU A 109 -23.14 14.42 -22.40
C LEU A 109 -24.47 13.86 -22.95
N SER A 110 -25.39 14.71 -23.37
CA SER A 110 -26.66 14.32 -24.02
C SER A 110 -26.46 13.79 -25.44
N ASN A 111 -27.52 13.30 -26.07
CA ASN A 111 -27.59 12.89 -27.48
C ASN A 111 -26.64 11.75 -27.91
N ASP A 112 -26.14 10.92 -27.00
CA ASP A 112 -25.25 9.78 -27.29
C ASP A 112 -23.93 10.12 -28.02
N TYR A 113 -23.57 11.39 -28.23
CA TYR A 113 -22.34 11.72 -28.94
C TYR A 113 -21.11 11.22 -28.22
N VAL A 114 -21.05 11.44 -26.92
CA VAL A 114 -19.94 10.96 -26.08
C VAL A 114 -19.88 9.44 -26.06
N ASN A 115 -21.02 8.73 -25.89
CA ASN A 115 -21.08 7.28 -25.96
C ASN A 115 -20.63 6.74 -27.32
N ASN A 116 -20.98 7.43 -28.43
CA ASN A 116 -20.54 7.06 -29.78
C ASN A 116 -19.01 7.23 -29.96
N ILE A 117 -18.42 8.24 -29.32
CA ILE A 117 -16.96 8.45 -29.34
C ILE A 117 -16.29 7.37 -28.48
N ILE A 118 -16.80 7.09 -27.28
CA ILE A 118 -16.29 6.05 -26.39
C ILE A 118 -16.29 4.68 -27.07
N THR A 119 -17.36 4.31 -27.75
CA THR A 119 -17.54 2.99 -28.36
C THR A 119 -17.00 2.89 -29.79
N HIS A 120 -16.35 3.94 -30.31
CA HIS A 120 -15.71 3.87 -31.62
C HIS A 120 -14.62 2.78 -31.64
N PRO A 121 -14.50 1.98 -32.72
CA PRO A 121 -13.55 0.86 -32.78
C PRO A 121 -12.10 1.35 -33.00
N TYR A 122 -11.49 1.90 -31.97
CA TYR A 122 -10.09 2.34 -31.99
C TYR A 122 -9.13 1.16 -32.16
N LYS A 123 -8.02 1.38 -32.88
CA LYS A 123 -6.91 0.43 -32.97
C LYS A 123 -5.75 0.91 -32.09
N PHE A 124 -5.55 0.23 -30.97
CA PHE A 124 -4.50 0.56 -30.01
C PHE A 124 -3.18 -0.17 -30.32
N ASP A 125 -2.80 -0.24 -31.60
CA ASP A 125 -1.65 -1.04 -32.10
C ASP A 125 -0.28 -0.40 -31.81
N GLY A 126 -0.21 0.51 -30.83
CA GLY A 126 0.98 1.24 -30.46
C GLY A 126 0.83 2.75 -30.59
N GLY A 127 1.76 3.50 -30.00
CA GLY A 127 1.73 4.96 -29.92
C GLY A 127 0.81 5.49 -28.81
N ASP A 128 0.59 6.80 -28.80
CA ASP A 128 -0.02 7.53 -27.67
C ASP A 128 -1.55 7.47 -27.64
N LEU A 129 -2.19 6.74 -28.57
CA LEU A 129 -3.65 6.75 -28.71
C LEU A 129 -4.34 6.29 -27.42
N ALA A 130 -3.82 5.27 -26.76
CA ALA A 130 -4.37 4.77 -25.49
C ALA A 130 -4.36 5.87 -24.41
N GLN A 131 -3.28 6.64 -24.31
CA GLN A 131 -3.15 7.73 -23.34
C GLN A 131 -4.20 8.84 -23.61
N TYR A 132 -4.38 9.25 -24.87
CA TYR A 132 -5.39 10.23 -25.24
C TYR A 132 -6.80 9.72 -25.02
N TYR A 133 -7.06 8.45 -25.33
CA TYR A 133 -8.35 7.83 -25.09
C TYR A 133 -8.69 7.78 -23.59
N ILE A 134 -7.77 7.35 -22.76
CA ILE A 134 -7.96 7.30 -21.30
C ILE A 134 -8.08 8.70 -20.70
N SER A 135 -7.30 9.68 -21.22
CA SER A 135 -7.46 11.08 -20.82
C SER A 135 -8.87 11.61 -21.12
N PHE A 136 -9.41 11.26 -22.29
CA PHE A 136 -10.77 11.61 -22.67
C PHE A 136 -11.82 10.96 -21.76
N LEU A 137 -11.73 9.64 -21.50
CA LEU A 137 -12.62 8.95 -20.57
C LEU A 137 -12.59 9.57 -19.18
N ARG A 138 -11.39 9.90 -18.68
CA ARG A 138 -11.22 10.55 -17.39
C ARG A 138 -11.84 11.94 -17.37
N SER A 139 -11.68 12.73 -18.44
CA SER A 139 -12.30 14.06 -18.54
C SER A 139 -13.82 13.98 -18.47
N VAL A 140 -14.41 12.99 -19.14
CA VAL A 140 -15.85 12.71 -19.06
C VAL A 140 -16.24 12.33 -17.63
N SER A 141 -15.48 11.41 -16.99
CA SER A 141 -15.79 10.94 -15.62
C SER A 141 -15.75 12.07 -14.58
N ASN A 142 -14.91 13.09 -14.78
CA ASN A 142 -14.83 14.24 -13.87
C ASN A 142 -16.07 15.15 -13.91
N LYS A 143 -16.90 15.02 -14.95
CA LYS A 143 -18.14 15.80 -15.12
C LYS A 143 -19.40 15.00 -14.77
N ILE A 144 -19.23 13.79 -14.23
CA ILE A 144 -20.36 12.96 -13.81
C ILE A 144 -20.82 13.40 -12.42
N ASN A 145 -22.12 13.56 -12.29
CA ASN A 145 -22.83 13.76 -11.04
C ASN A 145 -24.20 13.04 -11.12
N GLY A 146 -25.06 13.18 -10.09
CA GLY A 146 -26.38 12.54 -10.08
C GLY A 146 -27.27 12.87 -11.27
N ASP A 147 -27.14 14.09 -11.84
CA ASP A 147 -27.99 14.54 -12.94
C ASP A 147 -27.42 14.12 -14.31
N THR A 148 -26.10 14.05 -14.45
CA THR A 148 -25.43 13.76 -15.74
C THR A 148 -25.18 12.27 -15.97
N LEU A 149 -25.15 11.45 -14.93
CA LEU A 149 -24.90 10.01 -15.02
C LEU A 149 -25.92 9.30 -15.95
N CYS A 150 -27.18 9.65 -15.82
CA CYS A 150 -28.28 9.07 -16.64
C CYS A 150 -28.08 9.26 -18.15
N LEU A 151 -27.28 10.26 -18.57
CA LEU A 151 -27.00 10.54 -19.98
C LEU A 151 -25.95 9.57 -20.58
N LEU A 152 -25.19 8.88 -19.72
CA LEU A 152 -24.11 7.98 -20.12
C LEU A 152 -24.46 6.49 -19.98
N VAL A 153 -25.56 6.18 -19.29
CA VAL A 153 -26.03 4.81 -19.06
C VAL A 153 -27.25 4.50 -19.93
N LYS A 154 -27.40 3.24 -20.34
CA LYS A 154 -28.63 2.75 -20.96
C LYS A 154 -29.38 1.90 -19.98
N VAL A 155 -30.62 2.27 -19.70
CA VAL A 155 -31.51 1.63 -18.73
C VAL A 155 -32.62 0.88 -19.44
N HIS A 156 -32.99 -0.29 -18.94
CA HIS A 156 -34.19 -1.01 -19.37
C HIS A 156 -34.97 -1.46 -18.12
N GLY A 157 -36.15 -0.90 -17.92
CA GLY A 157 -36.87 -1.01 -16.65
C GLY A 157 -36.05 -0.35 -15.52
N ASP A 158 -35.84 -1.07 -14.44
CA ASP A 158 -35.11 -0.60 -13.26
C ASP A 158 -33.63 -1.06 -13.24
N ALA A 159 -33.06 -1.45 -14.39
CA ALA A 159 -31.71 -1.96 -14.46
C ALA A 159 -30.86 -1.26 -15.54
N VAL A 160 -29.60 -0.96 -15.23
CA VAL A 160 -28.60 -0.52 -16.19
C VAL A 160 -28.21 -1.71 -17.07
N VAL A 161 -28.42 -1.57 -18.38
CA VAL A 161 -28.08 -2.61 -19.37
C VAL A 161 -26.71 -2.37 -19.98
N SER A 162 -26.29 -1.10 -20.06
CA SER A 162 -25.00 -0.73 -20.65
C SER A 162 -24.49 0.57 -20.04
N PHE A 163 -23.20 0.57 -19.70
CA PHE A 163 -22.46 1.75 -19.25
C PHE A 163 -21.11 1.80 -19.99
N PRO A 164 -21.09 2.38 -21.23
CA PRO A 164 -19.91 2.34 -22.08
C PRO A 164 -18.66 2.94 -21.42
N LEU A 165 -18.79 4.08 -20.74
CA LEU A 165 -17.66 4.74 -20.07
C LEU A 165 -16.96 3.81 -19.09
N TYR A 166 -17.71 3.10 -18.27
CA TYR A 166 -17.18 2.15 -17.29
C TYR A 166 -16.60 0.90 -17.97
N SER A 167 -17.38 0.26 -18.82
CA SER A 167 -17.00 -0.99 -19.46
C SER A 167 -15.77 -0.86 -20.37
N GLU A 168 -15.65 0.24 -21.13
CA GLU A 168 -14.48 0.49 -21.99
C GLU A 168 -13.24 0.86 -21.15
N ALA A 169 -13.42 1.63 -20.06
CA ALA A 169 -12.32 1.95 -19.15
C ALA A 169 -11.71 0.70 -18.52
N LEU A 170 -12.53 -0.26 -18.08
CA LEU A 170 -12.05 -1.49 -17.44
C LEU A 170 -11.16 -2.36 -18.33
N LYS A 171 -11.25 -2.26 -19.65
CA LYS A 171 -10.34 -2.96 -20.57
C LYS A 171 -8.88 -2.55 -20.40
N PHE A 172 -8.63 -1.37 -19.83
CA PHE A 172 -7.30 -0.82 -19.57
C PHE A 172 -6.87 -0.92 -18.11
N ALA A 173 -7.66 -1.57 -17.25
CA ALA A 173 -7.38 -1.66 -15.81
C ALA A 173 -6.03 -2.33 -15.50
N GLN A 174 -5.60 -3.28 -16.34
CA GLN A 174 -4.33 -4.00 -16.22
C GLN A 174 -3.28 -3.55 -17.27
N HIS A 175 -3.42 -2.33 -17.81
CA HIS A 175 -2.47 -1.82 -18.79
C HIS A 175 -1.05 -1.73 -18.20
N GLY A 176 -0.01 -1.96 -19.01
CA GLY A 176 1.39 -1.95 -18.55
C GLY A 176 1.88 -0.61 -18.01
N GLU A 177 1.30 0.51 -18.44
CA GLU A 177 1.69 1.86 -18.02
C GLU A 177 0.95 2.31 -16.75
N LYS A 178 1.73 2.65 -15.70
CA LYS A 178 1.21 3.11 -14.40
C LYS A 178 0.29 4.33 -14.52
N MET A 179 0.58 5.27 -15.43
CA MET A 179 -0.25 6.46 -15.64
C MET A 179 -1.66 6.11 -16.12
N ILE A 180 -1.78 5.13 -17.02
CA ILE A 180 -3.07 4.65 -17.52
C ILE A 180 -3.84 3.96 -16.38
N GLN A 181 -3.20 3.05 -15.63
CA GLN A 181 -3.83 2.40 -14.47
C GLN A 181 -4.35 3.42 -13.46
N THR A 182 -3.54 4.43 -13.11
CA THR A 182 -3.95 5.49 -12.16
C THR A 182 -5.14 6.30 -12.70
N ALA A 183 -5.16 6.59 -13.99
CA ALA A 183 -6.28 7.30 -14.61
C ALA A 183 -7.58 6.47 -14.58
N ILE A 184 -7.50 5.15 -14.80
CA ILE A 184 -8.65 4.25 -14.69
C ILE A 184 -9.15 4.17 -13.25
N ARG A 185 -8.27 4.04 -12.27
CA ARG A 185 -8.64 4.04 -10.84
C ARG A 185 -9.35 5.32 -10.43
N ALA A 186 -8.85 6.48 -10.87
CA ALA A 186 -9.52 7.75 -10.63
C ALA A 186 -10.89 7.83 -11.30
N LEU A 187 -11.01 7.33 -12.54
CA LEU A 187 -12.28 7.29 -13.28
C LEU A 187 -13.31 6.41 -12.56
N THR A 188 -12.93 5.21 -12.15
CA THR A 188 -13.85 4.29 -11.44
C THR A 188 -14.29 4.87 -10.10
N LEU A 189 -13.39 5.50 -9.34
CA LEU A 189 -13.73 6.18 -8.08
C LEU A 189 -14.68 7.37 -8.31
N ASN A 190 -14.51 8.14 -9.40
CA ASN A 190 -15.48 9.18 -9.75
C ASN A 190 -16.88 8.60 -9.95
N ILE A 191 -16.99 7.46 -10.63
CA ILE A 191 -18.28 6.79 -10.86
C ILE A 191 -18.86 6.25 -9.54
N TYR A 192 -18.03 5.62 -8.69
CA TYR A 192 -18.49 5.09 -7.41
C TYR A 192 -19.00 6.18 -6.46
N ASN A 193 -18.41 7.37 -6.51
CA ASN A 193 -18.80 8.50 -5.66
C ASN A 193 -20.09 9.21 -6.09
N VAL A 194 -20.69 8.87 -7.25
CA VAL A 194 -21.97 9.46 -7.67
C VAL A 194 -23.15 8.98 -6.83
N SER A 195 -23.03 7.83 -6.19
CA SER A 195 -24.04 7.27 -5.28
C SER A 195 -25.37 6.92 -5.96
N ASP A 196 -25.31 6.32 -7.15
CA ASP A 196 -26.49 5.85 -7.89
C ASP A 196 -26.75 4.35 -7.65
N ASP A 197 -27.97 4.00 -7.22
CA ASP A 197 -28.35 2.65 -6.82
C ASP A 197 -28.33 1.65 -7.99
N MET A 198 -28.81 2.06 -9.17
CA MET A 198 -28.85 1.19 -10.37
C MET A 198 -27.44 0.94 -10.89
N VAL A 199 -26.56 1.95 -10.83
CA VAL A 199 -25.14 1.81 -11.21
C VAL A 199 -24.43 0.89 -10.23
N TYR A 200 -24.64 1.01 -8.93
CA TYR A 200 -24.06 0.08 -7.96
C TYR A 200 -24.52 -1.37 -8.21
N GLN A 201 -25.80 -1.58 -8.50
CA GLN A 201 -26.31 -2.90 -8.85
C GLN A 201 -25.60 -3.44 -10.12
N PHE A 202 -25.43 -2.63 -11.15
CA PHE A 202 -24.73 -2.99 -12.38
C PHE A 202 -23.28 -3.38 -12.12
N ILE A 203 -22.54 -2.58 -11.34
CA ILE A 203 -21.12 -2.78 -11.04
C ILE A 203 -20.92 -4.03 -10.18
N THR A 204 -21.82 -4.31 -9.23
CA THR A 204 -21.67 -5.41 -8.28
C THR A 204 -22.28 -6.73 -8.77
N THR A 205 -22.87 -6.74 -9.95
CA THR A 205 -23.48 -7.95 -10.56
C THR A 205 -22.58 -8.54 -11.65
N PRO A 206 -22.42 -9.88 -11.74
CA PRO A 206 -21.73 -10.53 -12.86
C PRO A 206 -22.38 -10.18 -14.21
N PRO A 207 -21.60 -10.03 -15.29
CA PRO A 207 -20.14 -10.26 -15.38
C PRO A 207 -19.29 -9.05 -14.95
N VAL A 208 -19.88 -7.87 -14.72
CA VAL A 208 -19.14 -6.62 -14.46
C VAL A 208 -18.34 -6.70 -13.16
N SER A 209 -18.88 -7.35 -12.15
CA SER A 209 -18.23 -7.53 -10.85
C SER A 209 -16.95 -8.39 -10.91
N SER A 210 -16.67 -9.11 -12.02
CA SER A 210 -15.43 -9.86 -12.20
C SER A 210 -14.19 -8.96 -12.13
N TYR A 211 -14.34 -7.67 -12.44
CA TYR A 211 -13.28 -6.70 -12.27
C TYR A 211 -12.61 -6.73 -10.88
N PHE A 212 -13.41 -6.88 -9.82
CA PHE A 212 -12.87 -6.93 -8.46
C PHE A 212 -12.10 -8.22 -8.18
N SER A 213 -12.54 -9.34 -8.73
CA SER A 213 -11.79 -10.60 -8.63
C SER A 213 -10.48 -10.54 -9.45
N ASP A 214 -10.51 -9.96 -10.65
CA ASP A 214 -9.33 -9.79 -11.49
C ASP A 214 -8.29 -8.88 -10.83
N LEU A 215 -8.73 -7.81 -10.17
CA LEU A 215 -7.87 -6.91 -9.40
C LEU A 215 -7.15 -7.67 -8.26
N ILE A 216 -7.88 -8.51 -7.52
CA ILE A 216 -7.31 -9.31 -6.44
C ILE A 216 -6.40 -10.42 -6.96
N HIS A 217 -6.72 -11.06 -8.08
CA HIS A 217 -5.82 -12.05 -8.70
C HIS A 217 -4.49 -11.41 -9.14
N ASN A 218 -4.54 -10.23 -9.74
CA ASN A 218 -3.32 -9.48 -10.09
C ASN A 218 -2.49 -9.14 -8.83
N LEU A 219 -3.14 -8.66 -7.76
CA LEU A 219 -2.46 -8.39 -6.49
C LEU A 219 -1.81 -9.65 -5.91
N LYS A 220 -2.49 -10.80 -5.97
CA LYS A 220 -1.94 -12.10 -5.53
C LYS A 220 -0.72 -12.51 -6.36
N GLU A 221 -0.75 -12.31 -7.68
CA GLU A 221 0.39 -12.56 -8.56
C GLU A 221 1.58 -11.66 -8.20
N GLN A 222 1.34 -10.38 -7.92
CA GLN A 222 2.38 -9.47 -7.46
C GLN A 222 2.99 -9.92 -6.11
N CYS A 223 2.18 -10.44 -5.18
CA CYS A 223 2.67 -11.02 -3.93
C CYS A 223 3.57 -12.25 -4.19
N THR A 224 3.22 -13.10 -5.15
CA THR A 224 4.06 -14.25 -5.56
C THR A 224 5.38 -13.79 -6.19
N HIS A 225 5.35 -12.77 -7.03
CA HIS A 225 6.56 -12.17 -7.58
C HIS A 225 7.45 -11.53 -6.51
N LEU A 226 6.86 -10.92 -5.49
CA LEU A 226 7.59 -10.39 -4.35
C LEU A 226 8.27 -11.50 -3.56
N ASP A 227 7.57 -12.60 -3.29
CA ASP A 227 8.12 -13.76 -2.58
C ASP A 227 9.30 -14.40 -3.32
N ASN A 228 9.17 -14.57 -4.64
CA ASN A 228 10.25 -15.06 -5.48
C ASN A 228 11.48 -14.14 -5.41
N LEU A 229 11.29 -12.81 -5.37
CA LEU A 229 12.38 -11.85 -5.23
C LEU A 229 13.05 -11.94 -3.86
N VAL A 230 12.27 -12.13 -2.80
CA VAL A 230 12.78 -12.27 -1.41
C VAL A 230 13.64 -13.53 -1.27
N HIS A 231 13.28 -14.61 -1.98
CA HIS A 231 13.99 -15.91 -1.92
C HIS A 231 15.00 -16.14 -3.04
N ALA A 232 15.09 -15.24 -4.04
CA ALA A 232 16.06 -15.39 -5.13
C ALA A 232 17.50 -15.41 -4.57
N LEU A 233 18.19 -16.51 -4.77
CA LEU A 233 19.58 -16.67 -4.37
C LEU A 233 20.51 -16.04 -5.42
N GLU A 234 21.38 -15.15 -4.99
CA GLU A 234 22.72 -14.79 -5.52
C GLU A 234 22.90 -14.19 -6.93
N GLU A 235 21.91 -14.13 -7.82
CA GLU A 235 22.17 -13.62 -9.20
C GLU A 235 22.25 -12.07 -9.29
N MET A 236 21.74 -11.36 -8.29
CA MET A 236 21.63 -9.90 -8.30
C MET A 236 22.40 -9.26 -7.14
N GLY A 237 23.12 -8.17 -7.42
CA GLY A 237 23.77 -7.38 -6.38
C GLY A 237 22.75 -6.82 -5.36
N VAL A 238 23.14 -6.74 -4.08
CA VAL A 238 22.28 -6.31 -2.95
C VAL A 238 21.53 -5.00 -3.23
N ASN A 239 22.21 -4.01 -3.81
CA ASN A 239 21.61 -2.71 -4.12
C ASN A 239 20.52 -2.79 -5.20
N GLN A 240 20.72 -3.65 -6.21
CA GLN A 240 19.74 -3.86 -7.27
C GLN A 240 18.51 -4.57 -6.71
N ARG A 241 18.72 -5.61 -5.91
CA ARG A 241 17.66 -6.37 -5.24
C ARG A 241 16.82 -5.48 -4.32
N ARG A 242 17.47 -4.59 -3.56
CA ARG A 242 16.76 -3.62 -2.71
C ARG A 242 15.90 -2.65 -3.53
N LYS A 243 16.40 -2.14 -4.66
CA LYS A 243 15.61 -1.28 -5.55
C LYS A 243 14.39 -2.00 -6.11
N GLU A 244 14.55 -3.24 -6.53
CA GLU A 244 13.43 -4.04 -7.03
C GLU A 244 12.43 -4.39 -5.94
N LEU A 245 12.91 -4.68 -4.72
CA LEU A 245 12.06 -4.88 -3.56
C LEU A 245 11.15 -3.66 -3.32
N LEU A 246 11.73 -2.47 -3.26
CA LEU A 246 10.99 -1.22 -3.10
C LEU A 246 9.96 -1.03 -4.22
N LEU A 247 10.35 -1.25 -5.47
CA LEU A 247 9.44 -1.10 -6.61
C LEU A 247 8.25 -2.09 -6.56
N LYS A 248 8.50 -3.33 -6.12
CA LYS A 248 7.45 -4.36 -6.01
C LYS A 248 6.52 -4.08 -4.83
N THR A 249 7.07 -3.70 -3.69
CA THR A 249 6.27 -3.33 -2.51
C THR A 249 5.42 -2.10 -2.75
N ASP A 250 5.96 -1.06 -3.42
CA ASP A 250 5.20 0.14 -3.80
C ASP A 250 3.99 -0.19 -4.68
N ARG A 251 4.12 -1.13 -5.63
CA ARG A 251 3.00 -1.57 -6.48
C ARG A 251 1.90 -2.26 -5.66
N ILE A 252 2.29 -3.15 -4.76
CA ILE A 252 1.34 -3.83 -3.87
C ILE A 252 0.62 -2.81 -2.98
N LEU A 253 1.34 -1.86 -2.41
CA LEU A 253 0.75 -0.79 -1.58
C LEU A 253 -0.19 0.10 -2.40
N ASP A 254 0.16 0.47 -3.63
CA ASP A 254 -0.72 1.22 -4.55
C ASP A 254 -2.05 0.48 -4.78
N ASP A 255 -2.03 -0.85 -4.94
CA ASP A 255 -3.22 -1.67 -5.11
C ASP A 255 -4.05 -1.74 -3.82
N LEU A 256 -3.39 -1.89 -2.66
CA LEU A 256 -4.06 -1.88 -1.35
C LEU A 256 -4.72 -0.53 -1.06
N TYR A 257 -4.06 0.59 -1.36
CA TYR A 257 -4.65 1.92 -1.22
C TYR A 257 -5.86 2.11 -2.13
N TYR A 258 -5.79 1.63 -3.37
CA TYR A 258 -6.94 1.69 -4.27
C TYR A 258 -8.13 0.86 -3.74
N LEU A 259 -7.90 -0.34 -3.22
CA LEU A 259 -8.95 -1.13 -2.56
C LEU A 259 -9.54 -0.40 -1.35
N LYS A 260 -8.70 0.26 -0.54
CA LYS A 260 -9.14 1.11 0.56
C LYS A 260 -10.04 2.25 0.07
N ASP A 261 -9.63 2.95 -1.00
CA ASP A 261 -10.41 4.04 -1.56
C ASP A 261 -11.80 3.57 -2.02
N ILE A 262 -11.89 2.38 -2.63
CA ILE A 262 -13.18 1.77 -2.99
C ILE A 262 -14.04 1.50 -1.74
N LEU A 263 -13.45 0.96 -0.69
CA LEU A 263 -14.16 0.69 0.58
C LEU A 263 -14.58 1.98 1.29
N CYS A 264 -13.81 3.06 1.15
CA CYS A 264 -14.11 4.38 1.72
C CYS A 264 -15.30 5.08 1.05
N VAL A 265 -15.75 4.65 -0.14
CA VAL A 265 -17.00 5.11 -0.76
C VAL A 265 -18.20 4.85 0.18
N GLY A 266 -18.13 3.79 0.99
CA GLY A 266 -19.13 3.51 2.03
C GLY A 266 -20.41 2.82 1.52
N GLU A 267 -20.46 2.39 0.25
CA GLU A 267 -21.59 1.67 -0.29
C GLU A 267 -21.53 0.17 0.10
N SER A 268 -22.62 -0.35 0.64
CA SER A 268 -22.66 -1.67 1.29
C SER A 268 -22.42 -2.85 0.34
N ARG A 269 -23.02 -2.84 -0.86
CA ARG A 269 -22.85 -3.91 -1.87
C ARG A 269 -21.45 -3.92 -2.42
N LEU A 270 -20.91 -2.74 -2.72
CA LEU A 270 -19.53 -2.59 -3.21
C LEU A 270 -18.53 -3.06 -2.15
N SER A 271 -18.71 -2.60 -0.91
CA SER A 271 -17.88 -3.01 0.23
C SER A 271 -17.97 -4.52 0.46
N LYS A 272 -19.15 -5.12 0.34
CA LYS A 272 -19.35 -6.56 0.48
C LYS A 272 -18.59 -7.34 -0.59
N VAL A 273 -18.75 -6.97 -1.86
CA VAL A 273 -18.09 -7.66 -2.99
C VAL A 273 -16.56 -7.55 -2.87
N VAL A 274 -16.03 -6.36 -2.59
CA VAL A 274 -14.57 -6.16 -2.46
C VAL A 274 -14.03 -6.92 -1.26
N THR A 275 -14.67 -6.82 -0.08
CA THR A 275 -14.24 -7.53 1.14
C THR A 275 -14.26 -9.04 0.94
N GLN A 276 -15.30 -9.59 0.32
CA GLN A 276 -15.39 -11.03 0.04
C GLN A 276 -14.27 -11.50 -0.90
N ASN A 277 -13.97 -10.74 -1.95
CA ASN A 277 -12.86 -11.06 -2.84
C ASN A 277 -11.51 -10.98 -2.12
N VAL A 278 -11.26 -9.95 -1.30
CA VAL A 278 -10.03 -9.83 -0.50
C VAL A 278 -9.87 -11.02 0.44
N LEU A 279 -10.93 -11.42 1.14
CA LEU A 279 -10.89 -12.55 2.07
C LEU A 279 -10.64 -13.87 1.33
N ASN A 280 -11.45 -14.18 0.31
CA ASN A 280 -11.45 -15.50 -0.32
C ASN A 280 -10.25 -15.72 -1.26
N LEU A 281 -9.88 -14.71 -2.04
CA LEU A 281 -8.87 -14.86 -3.10
C LEU A 281 -7.47 -14.47 -2.66
N LEU A 282 -7.34 -13.61 -1.65
CA LEU A 282 -6.04 -13.13 -1.17
C LEU A 282 -5.73 -13.62 0.24
N LEU A 283 -6.55 -13.27 1.22
CA LEU A 283 -6.20 -13.45 2.64
C LEU A 283 -6.18 -14.92 3.06
N ILE A 284 -7.21 -15.70 2.71
CA ILE A 284 -7.26 -17.13 3.05
C ILE A 284 -6.06 -17.89 2.47
N PRO A 285 -5.71 -17.75 1.16
CA PRO A 285 -4.53 -18.38 0.59
C PRO A 285 -3.21 -17.92 1.22
N ILE A 286 -3.10 -16.66 1.65
CA ILE A 286 -1.88 -16.13 2.29
C ILE A 286 -1.74 -16.63 3.73
N LEU A 287 -2.84 -16.80 4.46
CA LEU A 287 -2.82 -17.34 5.82
C LEU A 287 -2.56 -18.85 5.86
N HIS A 288 -2.91 -19.59 4.80
CA HIS A 288 -2.77 -21.04 4.75
C HIS A 288 -1.35 -21.55 5.10
N PRO A 289 -0.24 -20.96 4.59
CA PRO A 289 1.11 -21.39 4.94
C PRO A 289 1.47 -21.17 6.43
N LEU A 290 0.82 -20.18 7.07
CA LEU A 290 1.02 -19.91 8.50
C LEU A 290 0.28 -20.91 9.40
N LEU A 291 -0.71 -21.63 8.81
CA LEU A 291 -1.56 -22.58 9.50
C LEU A 291 -1.04 -24.02 9.41
N HIS A 292 -0.34 -24.35 8.33
CA HIS A 292 0.07 -25.74 8.02
C HIS A 292 1.59 -25.86 8.00
N SER A 293 2.12 -26.65 8.93
CA SER A 293 3.56 -26.95 9.02
C SER A 293 4.07 -27.89 7.91
N ARG A 294 3.20 -28.43 7.05
CA ARG A 294 3.59 -29.34 5.98
C ARG A 294 3.77 -28.57 4.67
N GLN A 295 4.97 -28.68 4.12
CA GLN A 295 5.27 -28.30 2.76
C GLN A 295 4.28 -29.01 1.81
N SER A 296 3.26 -28.31 1.36
CA SER A 296 2.42 -28.72 0.26
C SER A 296 2.80 -27.89 -0.97
N ASP A 297 3.03 -28.61 -2.05
CA ASP A 297 3.23 -28.15 -3.43
C ASP A 297 3.47 -26.65 -3.67
N GLY A 298 4.59 -26.35 -4.25
CA GLY A 298 5.23 -25.12 -4.76
C GLY A 298 4.44 -23.84 -5.11
N SER A 299 3.22 -23.68 -4.64
CA SER A 299 2.36 -22.53 -4.96
C SER A 299 2.09 -21.57 -3.79
N ASN A 300 2.61 -21.84 -2.60
CA ASN A 300 2.33 -21.05 -1.39
C ASN A 300 3.45 -20.03 -1.12
N LEU A 301 3.04 -18.81 -0.71
CA LEU A 301 3.97 -17.79 -0.25
C LEU A 301 4.76 -18.25 0.98
N SER A 302 5.97 -17.75 1.14
CA SER A 302 6.75 -17.98 2.36
C SER A 302 6.09 -17.34 3.58
N PRO A 303 6.34 -17.87 4.79
CA PRO A 303 5.78 -17.31 6.02
C PRO A 303 6.14 -15.84 6.24
N ILE A 304 7.35 -15.41 5.91
CA ILE A 304 7.79 -14.01 6.09
C ILE A 304 7.04 -13.08 5.15
N THR A 305 6.94 -13.42 3.87
CA THR A 305 6.18 -12.64 2.89
C THR A 305 4.69 -12.62 3.27
N SER A 306 4.14 -13.76 3.72
CA SER A 306 2.76 -13.84 4.19
C SER A 306 2.49 -12.90 5.37
N LEU A 307 3.35 -12.90 6.39
CA LEU A 307 3.25 -11.99 7.55
C LEU A 307 3.38 -10.51 7.14
N TYR A 308 4.27 -10.21 6.19
CA TYR A 308 4.41 -8.87 5.63
C TYR A 308 3.12 -8.40 4.96
N ILE A 309 2.56 -9.20 4.04
CA ILE A 309 1.34 -8.83 3.29
C ILE A 309 0.14 -8.70 4.24
N VAL A 310 -0.03 -9.61 5.20
CA VAL A 310 -1.11 -9.51 6.20
C VAL A 310 -0.97 -8.25 7.05
N SER A 311 0.26 -7.89 7.45
CA SER A 311 0.52 -6.64 8.18
C SER A 311 0.15 -5.41 7.34
N CYS A 312 0.50 -5.39 6.03
CA CYS A 312 0.10 -4.32 5.11
C CYS A 312 -1.43 -4.24 4.96
N LEU A 313 -2.11 -5.39 4.82
CA LEU A 313 -3.57 -5.44 4.72
C LEU A 313 -4.24 -4.81 5.94
N ILE A 314 -3.79 -5.14 7.16
CA ILE A 314 -4.33 -4.56 8.39
C ILE A 314 -4.05 -3.06 8.48
N GLN A 315 -2.85 -2.62 8.14
CA GLN A 315 -2.46 -1.21 8.27
C GLN A 315 -3.09 -0.32 7.20
N VAL A 316 -3.19 -0.79 5.96
CA VAL A 316 -3.67 0.01 4.84
C VAL A 316 -5.18 -0.11 4.71
N ILE A 317 -5.71 -1.31 4.56
CA ILE A 317 -7.15 -1.52 4.36
C ILE A 317 -7.88 -1.45 5.71
N GLY A 318 -7.41 -2.21 6.71
CA GLY A 318 -8.08 -2.34 8.00
C GLY A 318 -9.49 -2.92 7.84
N GLY A 319 -10.44 -2.35 8.59
CA GLY A 319 -11.85 -2.74 8.56
C GLY A 319 -12.15 -3.97 9.43
N LYS A 320 -13.28 -3.90 10.16
CA LYS A 320 -13.66 -4.91 11.16
C LYS A 320 -13.65 -6.33 10.61
N SER A 321 -14.16 -6.56 9.41
CA SER A 321 -14.26 -7.90 8.83
C SER A 321 -12.89 -8.54 8.58
N ILE A 322 -11.95 -7.80 8.02
CA ILE A 322 -10.60 -8.28 7.70
C ILE A 322 -9.79 -8.48 8.98
N VAL A 323 -9.78 -7.47 9.86
CA VAL A 323 -8.99 -7.50 11.09
C VAL A 323 -9.45 -8.60 12.03
N ASN A 324 -10.77 -8.75 12.25
CA ASN A 324 -11.32 -9.80 13.11
C ASN A 324 -11.15 -11.19 12.49
N TYR A 325 -11.18 -11.32 11.17
CA TYR A 325 -10.88 -12.59 10.52
C TYR A 325 -9.42 -13.02 10.77
N VAL A 326 -8.46 -12.12 10.54
CA VAL A 326 -7.03 -12.40 10.78
C VAL A 326 -6.79 -12.72 12.25
N ALA A 327 -7.28 -11.88 13.15
CA ALA A 327 -7.14 -12.09 14.59
C ALA A 327 -7.76 -13.42 15.03
N GLY A 328 -8.97 -13.70 14.56
CA GLY A 328 -9.66 -14.94 14.87
C GLY A 328 -8.89 -16.18 14.44
N VAL A 329 -8.34 -16.18 13.22
CA VAL A 329 -7.52 -17.30 12.72
C VAL A 329 -6.24 -17.47 13.54
N LEU A 330 -5.51 -16.39 13.81
CA LEU A 330 -4.23 -16.43 14.54
C LEU A 330 -4.39 -16.76 16.02
N LEU A 331 -5.49 -16.32 16.64
CA LEU A 331 -5.76 -16.49 18.06
C LEU A 331 -6.59 -17.74 18.38
N TYR A 332 -7.14 -18.41 17.36
CA TYR A 332 -8.05 -19.55 17.51
C TYR A 332 -7.57 -20.62 18.51
N PRO A 333 -6.29 -21.05 18.49
CA PRO A 333 -5.78 -22.05 19.45
C PRO A 333 -5.83 -21.61 20.91
N TYR A 334 -5.85 -20.30 21.14
CA TYR A 334 -5.78 -19.69 22.48
C TYR A 334 -7.15 -19.23 23.00
N MET A 335 -8.20 -19.29 22.18
CA MET A 335 -9.56 -18.90 22.55
C MET A 335 -10.21 -19.94 23.47
N SER A 336 -11.02 -19.48 24.41
CA SER A 336 -11.96 -20.34 25.12
C SER A 336 -13.05 -20.87 24.17
N LEU A 337 -13.73 -21.93 24.57
CA LEU A 337 -14.77 -22.56 23.76
C LEU A 337 -15.89 -21.56 23.42
N SER A 338 -16.30 -20.75 24.39
CA SER A 338 -17.35 -19.74 24.21
C SER A 338 -16.97 -18.65 23.21
N VAL A 339 -15.71 -18.22 23.20
CA VAL A 339 -15.22 -17.21 22.24
C VAL A 339 -15.09 -17.79 20.84
N ARG A 340 -14.65 -19.05 20.71
CA ARG A 340 -14.63 -19.76 19.43
C ARG A 340 -16.02 -19.86 18.82
N GLU A 341 -17.00 -20.34 19.57
CA GLU A 341 -18.38 -20.46 19.11
C GLU A 341 -18.98 -19.11 18.68
N ALA A 342 -18.72 -18.05 19.47
CA ALA A 342 -19.16 -16.70 19.13
C ALA A 342 -18.51 -16.19 17.84
N TRP A 343 -17.20 -16.38 17.67
CA TRP A 343 -16.47 -15.97 16.47
C TRP A 343 -16.92 -16.76 15.23
N GLU A 344 -17.13 -18.08 15.33
CA GLU A 344 -17.64 -18.92 14.24
C GLU A 344 -19.07 -18.53 13.85
N ALA A 345 -19.91 -18.18 14.81
CA ALA A 345 -21.25 -17.68 14.55
C ALA A 345 -21.24 -16.34 13.79
N CYS A 346 -20.34 -15.42 14.17
CA CYS A 346 -20.15 -14.17 13.47
C CYS A 346 -19.67 -14.38 12.03
N LEU A 347 -18.73 -15.29 11.80
CA LEU A 347 -18.27 -15.64 10.46
C LEU A 347 -19.39 -16.24 9.61
N SER A 348 -20.19 -17.15 10.17
CA SER A 348 -21.29 -17.80 9.46
C SER A 348 -22.34 -16.80 9.00
N SER A 349 -22.64 -15.79 9.81
CA SER A 349 -23.60 -14.74 9.47
C SER A 349 -23.08 -13.74 8.42
N ALA A 350 -21.77 -13.47 8.42
CA ALA A 350 -21.16 -12.45 7.57
C ALA A 350 -20.69 -12.97 6.20
N PHE A 351 -20.30 -14.25 6.10
CA PHE A 351 -19.53 -14.74 4.95
C PHE A 351 -20.09 -15.99 4.26
N PHE A 352 -20.87 -16.84 4.93
CA PHE A 352 -21.19 -18.18 4.42
C PHE A 352 -22.56 -18.35 3.74
N SER A 353 -23.36 -17.31 3.59
CA SER A 353 -24.62 -17.41 2.83
C SER A 353 -24.45 -17.87 1.37
N ASN A 354 -23.24 -17.82 0.82
CA ASN A 354 -22.95 -18.16 -0.59
C ASN A 354 -21.99 -19.34 -0.80
N PHE A 355 -21.40 -19.94 0.26
CA PHE A 355 -20.50 -21.10 0.09
C PHE A 355 -21.24 -22.38 -0.31
N ASN A 356 -22.51 -22.51 0.06
CA ASN A 356 -23.34 -23.66 -0.28
C ASN A 356 -23.69 -23.77 -1.78
N ASP A 357 -23.54 -22.68 -2.54
CA ASP A 357 -23.86 -22.67 -3.97
C ASP A 357 -22.66 -23.03 -4.86
N MET A 358 -21.43 -22.88 -4.37
CA MET A 358 -20.22 -23.25 -5.13
C MET A 358 -19.84 -24.74 -5.01
N GLU A 359 -20.16 -25.41 -3.91
CA GLU A 359 -19.90 -26.86 -3.75
C GLU A 359 -20.87 -27.74 -4.56
N LYS A 360 -22.04 -27.22 -4.93
CA LYS A 360 -23.00 -27.99 -5.74
C LYS A 360 -22.65 -28.15 -7.22
N SER A 361 -21.64 -27.41 -7.72
CA SER A 361 -21.28 -27.46 -9.14
C SER A 361 -20.05 -28.33 -9.47
N SER A 362 -19.38 -28.94 -8.49
CA SER A 362 -18.13 -29.68 -8.76
C SER A 362 -18.00 -31.10 -8.20
N CYS A 363 -19.07 -31.72 -7.69
CA CYS A 363 -19.00 -33.12 -7.27
C CYS A 363 -20.23 -33.93 -7.70
N SER A 364 -20.16 -34.49 -8.89
CA SER A 364 -20.89 -35.70 -9.26
C SER A 364 -19.89 -36.85 -9.38
N THR A 365 -19.60 -37.51 -8.27
CA THR A 365 -19.19 -38.94 -8.24
C THR A 365 -19.50 -39.50 -6.85
N GLU A 366 -20.30 -40.52 -6.88
CA GLU A 366 -20.84 -41.30 -5.79
C GLU A 366 -19.73 -42.01 -4.98
N SER A 367 -19.82 -41.97 -3.66
CA SER A 367 -19.54 -43.17 -2.83
C SER A 367 -20.23 -43.01 -1.47
N GLU A 368 -21.09 -43.97 -1.19
CA GLU A 368 -21.85 -44.16 0.02
C GLU A 368 -20.96 -44.49 1.22
N GLY A 369 -21.37 -43.97 2.39
CA GLY A 369 -21.11 -44.56 3.70
C GLY A 369 -20.13 -43.84 4.58
N ALA A 370 -20.64 -43.03 5.53
CA ALA A 370 -20.32 -43.06 6.96
C ALA A 370 -20.89 -41.84 7.69
N GLU A 371 -21.68 -42.14 8.68
CA GLU A 371 -22.00 -41.47 9.93
C GLU A 371 -21.94 -39.92 10.01
N SER A 372 -23.14 -39.37 10.29
CA SER A 372 -23.38 -37.98 10.64
C SER A 372 -22.69 -37.60 11.95
N VAL A 373 -21.65 -36.79 11.87
CA VAL A 373 -21.21 -35.93 12.97
C VAL A 373 -21.53 -34.49 12.55
N ASN A 374 -22.47 -33.90 13.28
CA ASN A 374 -22.83 -32.48 13.16
C ASN A 374 -21.65 -31.61 13.56
N GLY A 375 -20.79 -31.27 12.62
CA GLY A 375 -19.72 -30.29 12.75
C GLY A 375 -19.70 -29.43 11.51
N SER A 376 -19.74 -28.12 11.67
CA SER A 376 -19.59 -27.14 10.59
C SER A 376 -18.38 -27.49 9.70
N PRO A 377 -18.43 -27.31 8.38
CA PRO A 377 -17.32 -27.59 7.44
C PRO A 377 -16.00 -26.90 7.81
N LEU A 378 -16.08 -25.80 8.55
CA LEU A 378 -14.92 -25.04 9.06
C LEU A 378 -14.08 -25.83 10.07
N HIS A 379 -14.69 -26.75 10.83
CA HIS A 379 -14.00 -27.55 11.88
C HIS A 379 -12.97 -28.55 11.33
N ARG A 380 -13.07 -28.93 10.06
CA ARG A 380 -12.16 -29.96 9.50
C ARG A 380 -10.81 -29.43 9.06
N HIS A 381 -10.61 -28.10 8.98
CA HIS A 381 -9.42 -27.50 8.37
C HIS A 381 -8.81 -26.31 9.12
N LEU A 382 -9.22 -26.03 10.38
CA LEU A 382 -8.52 -25.06 11.21
C LEU A 382 -7.38 -25.77 11.96
N PRO A 383 -6.16 -25.77 11.41
CA PRO A 383 -5.01 -26.34 12.08
C PRO A 383 -4.55 -25.40 13.18
N GLU A 384 -3.82 -25.97 14.10
CA GLU A 384 -3.22 -25.27 15.22
C GLU A 384 -2.17 -24.25 14.74
N CYS A 385 -2.61 -23.08 14.25
CA CYS A 385 -1.69 -21.97 14.00
C CYS A 385 -1.13 -21.52 15.33
N ARG A 386 0.13 -21.79 15.55
CA ARG A 386 0.83 -21.38 16.76
C ARG A 386 1.69 -20.16 16.45
N ILE A 387 1.10 -18.99 16.31
CA ILE A 387 1.87 -17.76 16.09
C ILE A 387 2.96 -17.56 17.16
N LEU A 388 2.74 -18.07 18.37
CA LEU A 388 3.77 -18.08 19.43
C LEU A 388 4.96 -18.98 19.08
N ASP A 389 4.76 -20.10 18.39
CA ASP A 389 5.86 -20.98 17.96
C ASP A 389 6.77 -20.25 16.96
N PHE A 390 6.19 -19.38 16.11
CA PHE A 390 6.98 -18.53 15.22
C PHE A 390 7.74 -17.44 15.99
N ILE A 391 7.12 -16.82 17.00
CA ILE A 391 7.78 -15.80 17.84
C ILE A 391 8.93 -16.42 18.63
N LEU A 392 8.78 -17.65 19.11
CA LEU A 392 9.77 -18.37 19.91
C LEU A 392 10.74 -19.19 19.05
N SER A 393 10.64 -19.11 17.71
CA SER A 393 11.52 -19.87 16.81
C SER A 393 12.94 -19.31 16.75
N ASP A 394 13.90 -20.16 16.37
CA ASP A 394 15.29 -19.74 16.12
C ASP A 394 15.45 -18.87 14.87
N ASN A 395 14.42 -18.77 14.03
CA ASN A 395 14.42 -17.88 12.90
C ASN A 395 14.06 -16.45 13.33
N HIS A 396 15.07 -15.63 13.56
CA HIS A 396 14.92 -14.26 14.05
C HIS A 396 14.02 -13.37 13.19
N SER A 397 14.08 -13.51 11.87
CA SER A 397 13.22 -12.74 10.95
C SER A 397 11.76 -13.14 11.11
N LEU A 398 11.48 -14.44 11.23
CA LEU A 398 10.13 -14.96 11.43
C LEU A 398 9.58 -14.57 12.80
N SER A 399 10.43 -14.64 13.85
CA SER A 399 10.08 -14.21 15.21
C SER A 399 9.66 -12.75 15.25
N LEU A 400 10.47 -11.85 14.67
CA LEU A 400 10.18 -10.42 14.64
C LEU A 400 8.95 -10.08 13.76
N ALA A 401 8.78 -10.78 12.63
CA ALA A 401 7.62 -10.57 11.75
C ALA A 401 6.30 -10.99 12.44
N SER A 402 6.31 -12.12 13.15
CA SER A 402 5.14 -12.61 13.90
C SER A 402 4.78 -11.70 15.07
N LEU A 403 5.79 -11.23 15.80
CA LEU A 403 5.57 -10.25 16.87
C LEU A 403 5.06 -8.91 16.33
N PHE A 404 5.59 -8.46 15.21
CA PHE A 404 5.10 -7.25 14.53
C PHE A 404 3.61 -7.35 14.18
N LEU A 405 3.19 -8.48 13.61
CA LEU A 405 1.79 -8.71 13.28
C LEU A 405 0.89 -8.69 14.52
N LEU A 406 1.28 -9.35 15.62
CA LEU A 406 0.51 -9.30 16.87
C LEU A 406 0.40 -7.88 17.43
N LEU A 407 1.49 -7.11 17.41
CA LEU A 407 1.45 -5.72 17.86
C LEU A 407 0.60 -4.83 16.93
N THR A 408 0.63 -5.09 15.63
CA THR A 408 -0.24 -4.39 14.67
C THR A 408 -1.71 -4.68 14.93
N LEU A 409 -2.06 -5.92 15.27
CA LEU A 409 -3.41 -6.28 15.72
C LEU A 409 -3.79 -5.59 17.03
N ALA A 410 -2.89 -5.59 18.02
CA ALA A 410 -3.12 -4.95 19.31
C ALA A 410 -3.37 -3.43 19.21
N GLU A 411 -2.82 -2.77 18.19
CA GLU A 411 -2.98 -1.34 17.93
C GLU A 411 -4.16 -1.02 17.02
N SER A 412 -4.78 -2.04 16.40
CA SER A 412 -5.90 -1.84 15.48
C SER A 412 -7.17 -1.42 16.23
N LYS A 413 -7.79 -0.33 15.75
CA LYS A 413 -9.08 0.16 16.26
C LYS A 413 -10.28 -0.64 15.76
N ASP A 414 -10.07 -1.47 14.74
CA ASP A 414 -11.11 -2.25 14.09
C ASP A 414 -11.29 -3.64 14.71
N LEU A 415 -10.47 -3.99 15.70
CA LEU A 415 -10.53 -5.27 16.41
C LEU A 415 -11.66 -5.26 17.43
N GLU A 416 -12.46 -6.34 17.45
CA GLU A 416 -13.53 -6.52 18.44
C GLU A 416 -12.97 -6.65 19.86
N ASP A 417 -13.70 -6.12 20.83
CA ASP A 417 -13.26 -6.00 22.23
C ASP A 417 -12.75 -7.32 22.82
N VAL A 418 -13.38 -8.43 22.50
CA VAL A 418 -12.98 -9.76 22.99
C VAL A 418 -11.62 -10.18 22.41
N LEU A 419 -11.44 -10.03 21.09
CA LEU A 419 -10.16 -10.35 20.44
C LEU A 419 -9.07 -9.32 20.81
N ALA A 420 -9.46 -8.06 20.98
CA ALA A 420 -8.56 -7.00 21.44
C ALA A 420 -8.02 -7.29 22.84
N SER A 421 -8.84 -7.83 23.76
CA SER A 421 -8.39 -8.22 25.08
C SER A 421 -7.32 -9.32 25.05
N MET A 422 -7.44 -10.26 24.11
CA MET A 422 -6.48 -11.37 23.95
C MET A 422 -5.09 -10.94 23.45
N VAL A 423 -4.98 -9.79 22.76
CA VAL A 423 -3.70 -9.24 22.27
C VAL A 423 -3.29 -7.97 22.99
N SER A 424 -4.08 -7.47 23.95
CA SER A 424 -3.81 -6.24 24.69
C SER A 424 -2.49 -6.33 25.44
N LEU A 425 -1.70 -5.26 25.40
CA LEU A 425 -0.52 -5.07 26.23
C LEU A 425 -0.87 -4.54 27.64
N SER A 426 -2.11 -4.07 27.86
CA SER A 426 -2.54 -3.42 29.08
C SER A 426 -3.21 -4.45 30.00
N ALA A 427 -2.65 -4.70 31.16
CA ALA A 427 -3.18 -5.64 32.17
C ALA A 427 -4.43 -5.14 32.91
N MET A 428 -4.88 -3.91 32.66
CA MET A 428 -5.96 -3.25 33.40
C MET A 428 -6.93 -2.49 32.51
N GLN A 429 -8.05 -3.11 32.14
CA GLN A 429 -9.28 -2.36 31.85
C GLN A 429 -10.51 -3.11 32.36
N HIS A 430 -11.16 -2.50 33.39
CA HIS A 430 -12.57 -2.70 33.81
C HIS A 430 -13.04 -4.11 34.19
N GLY A 431 -12.84 -4.54 35.40
CA GLY A 431 -13.81 -5.30 36.27
C GLY A 431 -14.57 -6.52 35.74
N MET A 432 -14.38 -6.94 34.51
CA MET A 432 -14.91 -8.17 33.92
C MET A 432 -13.84 -9.25 33.90
N VAL A 433 -14.25 -10.51 34.07
CA VAL A 433 -13.38 -11.69 33.88
C VAL A 433 -13.01 -11.74 32.39
N MET A 434 -11.91 -11.13 32.04
CA MET A 434 -11.37 -11.09 30.68
C MET A 434 -10.42 -12.27 30.50
N GLU A 435 -10.40 -12.86 29.31
CA GLU A 435 -9.37 -13.83 28.94
C GLU A 435 -7.99 -13.17 29.07
N GLU A 436 -7.04 -13.89 29.67
CA GLU A 436 -5.70 -13.37 29.88
C GLU A 436 -5.01 -13.13 28.52
N SER A 437 -4.48 -11.91 28.30
CA SER A 437 -3.80 -11.57 27.06
C SER A 437 -2.61 -12.50 26.79
N ILE A 438 -2.52 -13.00 25.56
CA ILE A 438 -1.42 -13.86 25.10
C ILE A 438 -0.07 -13.14 25.25
N LEU A 439 -0.01 -11.86 24.91
CA LEU A 439 1.21 -11.07 25.04
C LEU A 439 1.64 -10.95 26.51
N VAL A 440 0.69 -10.78 27.43
CA VAL A 440 1.00 -10.72 28.88
C VAL A 440 1.41 -12.08 29.41
N LYS A 441 0.67 -13.13 29.08
CA LYS A 441 0.92 -14.50 29.55
C LYS A 441 2.28 -15.05 29.11
N PHE A 442 2.69 -14.80 27.87
CA PHE A 442 3.94 -15.30 27.32
C PHE A 442 5.05 -14.23 27.29
N MET A 443 4.87 -13.11 28.00
CA MET A 443 5.83 -12.01 28.02
C MET A 443 7.25 -12.45 28.44
N PRO A 444 7.46 -13.26 29.48
CA PRO A 444 8.83 -13.69 29.86
C PRO A 444 9.54 -14.45 28.72
N GLN A 445 8.81 -15.33 28.02
CA GLN A 445 9.34 -16.10 26.90
C GLN A 445 9.64 -15.20 25.70
N ILE A 446 8.76 -14.25 25.39
CA ILE A 446 8.95 -13.29 24.29
C ILE A 446 10.17 -12.41 24.58
N LEU A 447 10.32 -11.89 25.80
CA LEU A 447 11.48 -11.10 26.19
C LEU A 447 12.77 -11.92 26.11
N ASN A 448 12.76 -13.17 26.59
CA ASN A 448 13.91 -14.07 26.48
C ASN A 448 14.28 -14.33 24.99
N ALA A 449 13.30 -14.60 24.14
CA ALA A 449 13.53 -14.78 22.69
C ALA A 449 14.19 -13.53 22.05
N LEU A 450 13.68 -12.34 22.34
CA LEU A 450 14.26 -11.09 21.83
C LEU A 450 15.68 -10.84 22.37
N LEU A 451 15.93 -11.14 23.62
CA LEU A 451 17.27 -11.00 24.21
C LEU A 451 18.26 -12.01 23.63
N ASN A 452 17.81 -13.23 23.31
CA ASN A 452 18.61 -14.21 22.60
C ASN A 452 18.99 -13.76 21.19
N VAL A 453 18.08 -13.07 20.48
CA VAL A 453 18.42 -12.43 19.18
C VAL A 453 19.55 -11.41 19.35
N LEU A 454 19.51 -10.60 20.40
CA LEU A 454 20.57 -9.62 20.67
C LEU A 454 21.89 -10.28 21.08
N ALA A 455 21.84 -11.40 21.79
CA ALA A 455 23.00 -12.13 22.31
C ALA A 455 23.54 -13.17 21.32
N SER A 456 22.89 -13.40 20.19
CA SER A 456 23.21 -14.49 19.24
C SER A 456 24.67 -14.52 18.78
N GLU A 457 25.21 -15.73 18.66
CA GLU A 457 26.53 -16.03 18.09
C GLU A 457 26.37 -17.07 16.96
N PRO A 458 26.78 -16.77 15.71
CA PRO A 458 27.38 -15.52 15.23
C PRO A 458 26.42 -14.32 15.34
N PRO A 459 26.96 -13.09 15.43
CA PRO A 459 26.11 -11.91 15.63
C PRO A 459 25.16 -11.69 14.44
N THR A 460 23.91 -11.43 14.73
CA THR A 460 22.89 -11.04 13.72
C THR A 460 23.20 -9.68 13.13
N THR A 461 22.56 -9.37 11.98
CA THR A 461 22.73 -8.07 11.31
C THR A 461 22.31 -6.92 12.24
N VAL A 462 22.92 -5.75 12.05
CA VAL A 462 22.60 -4.52 12.81
C VAL A 462 21.13 -4.16 12.67
N GLN A 463 20.55 -4.39 11.51
CA GLN A 463 19.13 -4.14 11.26
C GLN A 463 18.23 -5.00 12.15
N ILE A 464 18.50 -6.30 12.26
CA ILE A 464 17.76 -7.20 13.17
C ILE A 464 17.89 -6.71 14.61
N LYS A 465 19.11 -6.38 15.07
CA LYS A 465 19.35 -5.86 16.42
C LYS A 465 18.60 -4.55 16.68
N TRP A 466 18.60 -3.64 15.70
CA TRP A 466 17.88 -2.38 15.79
C TRP A 466 16.38 -2.58 16.01
N HIS A 467 15.75 -3.43 15.18
CA HIS A 467 14.32 -3.71 15.32
C HIS A 467 14.00 -4.51 16.58
N THR A 468 14.87 -5.43 16.98
CA THR A 468 14.74 -6.14 18.26
C THR A 468 14.75 -5.18 19.44
N GLY A 469 15.67 -4.19 19.44
CA GLY A 469 15.69 -3.12 20.43
C GLY A 469 14.39 -2.30 20.46
N TRP A 470 13.83 -1.99 19.28
CA TRP A 470 12.54 -1.31 19.20
C TRP A 470 11.40 -2.14 19.81
N PHE A 471 11.31 -3.45 19.52
CA PHE A 471 10.31 -4.33 20.12
C PHE A 471 10.46 -4.43 21.63
N LEU A 472 11.69 -4.63 22.12
CA LEU A 472 11.97 -4.66 23.56
C LEU A 472 11.48 -3.37 24.24
N ARG A 473 11.83 -2.22 23.69
CA ARG A 473 11.41 -0.93 24.23
C ARG A 473 9.90 -0.81 24.28
N LYS A 474 9.22 -1.19 23.20
CA LYS A 474 7.76 -1.14 23.11
C LYS A 474 7.11 -2.03 24.18
N LEU A 475 7.57 -3.26 24.35
CA LEU A 475 7.05 -4.19 25.34
C LEU A 475 7.34 -3.72 26.79
N LEU A 476 8.56 -3.29 27.09
CA LEU A 476 8.96 -2.86 28.44
C LEU A 476 8.27 -1.58 28.90
N VAL A 477 8.08 -0.60 28.00
CA VAL A 477 7.43 0.67 28.35
C VAL A 477 5.95 0.50 28.65
N PHE A 478 5.25 -0.34 27.88
CA PHE A 478 3.82 -0.56 28.07
C PHE A 478 3.48 -1.27 29.39
N GLN A 479 4.37 -2.12 29.89
CA GLN A 479 4.06 -2.97 31.03
C GLN A 479 4.71 -2.55 32.34
N GLY A 480 5.68 -1.63 32.33
CA GLY A 480 6.47 -1.31 33.52
C GLY A 480 7.19 -2.52 34.11
N ILE A 481 7.40 -3.55 33.29
CA ILE A 481 8.00 -4.84 33.71
C ILE A 481 9.49 -4.64 33.99
N ARG A 482 9.95 -5.23 35.07
CA ARG A 482 11.38 -5.42 35.31
C ARG A 482 11.81 -6.76 34.73
N LEU A 483 12.95 -6.76 34.02
CA LEU A 483 13.59 -7.99 33.57
C LEU A 483 13.89 -8.88 34.80
N ASP A 484 13.67 -10.18 34.67
CA ASP A 484 14.12 -11.15 35.67
C ASP A 484 15.67 -11.20 35.68
N GLU A 485 16.23 -11.86 36.68
CA GLU A 485 17.67 -11.91 36.88
C GLU A 485 18.42 -12.56 35.72
N HIS A 486 17.83 -13.59 35.11
CA HIS A 486 18.41 -14.26 33.93
C HIS A 486 18.43 -13.35 32.71
N ASN A 487 17.30 -12.77 32.37
CA ASN A 487 17.16 -11.84 31.23
C ASN A 487 18.00 -10.56 31.43
N PHE A 488 18.10 -10.08 32.68
CA PHE A 488 18.97 -8.95 33.01
C PHE A 488 20.45 -9.28 32.79
N HIS A 489 20.89 -10.47 33.22
CA HIS A 489 22.26 -10.93 33.00
C HIS A 489 22.58 -11.07 31.50
N LEU A 490 21.68 -11.68 30.74
CA LEU A 490 21.84 -11.84 29.29
C LEU A 490 21.96 -10.48 28.58
N PHE A 491 21.12 -9.54 28.98
CA PHE A 491 21.16 -8.16 28.46
C PHE A 491 22.50 -7.47 28.80
N ASN A 492 22.94 -7.54 30.07
CA ASN A 492 24.20 -6.93 30.50
C ASN A 492 25.41 -7.50 29.76
N THR A 493 25.47 -8.82 29.59
CA THR A 493 26.56 -9.47 28.84
C THR A 493 26.63 -8.94 27.40
N SER A 494 25.48 -8.79 26.76
CA SER A 494 25.38 -8.24 25.39
C SER A 494 25.78 -6.76 25.34
N TYR A 495 25.39 -5.98 26.34
CA TYR A 495 25.79 -4.58 26.48
C TYR A 495 27.30 -4.42 26.67
N GLU A 496 27.92 -5.19 27.60
CA GLU A 496 29.36 -5.17 27.81
C GLU A 496 30.16 -5.52 26.55
N ARG A 497 29.69 -6.52 25.76
CA ARG A 497 30.27 -6.82 24.45
C ARG A 497 30.20 -5.62 23.50
N SER A 498 29.07 -4.91 23.48
CA SER A 498 28.92 -3.73 22.63
C SER A 498 29.86 -2.61 23.04
N CYS A 499 30.10 -2.42 24.34
CA CYS A 499 31.10 -1.48 24.86
C CYS A 499 32.51 -1.83 24.37
N ILE A 500 32.91 -3.10 24.52
CA ILE A 500 34.24 -3.58 24.07
C ILE A 500 34.42 -3.35 22.55
N CYS A 501 33.35 -3.54 21.75
CA CYS A 501 33.41 -3.28 20.31
C CYS A 501 33.63 -1.79 20.01
N VAL A 502 32.93 -0.88 20.72
CA VAL A 502 33.14 0.58 20.55
C VAL A 502 34.54 0.99 21.00
N GLU A 503 35.04 0.42 22.12
CA GLU A 503 36.43 0.66 22.57
C GLU A 503 37.46 0.29 21.50
N LYS A 504 37.30 -0.86 20.85
CA LYS A 504 38.19 -1.27 19.73
C LYS A 504 38.16 -0.31 18.56
N GLU A 505 36.98 0.21 18.22
CA GLU A 505 36.88 1.20 17.13
C GLU A 505 37.45 2.57 17.53
N LEU A 506 37.41 2.93 18.83
CA LEU A 506 38.05 4.15 19.36
C LEU A 506 39.58 4.07 19.27
N ASP A 507 40.17 2.90 19.41
CA ASP A 507 41.63 2.69 19.22
C ASP A 507 42.00 2.64 17.73
N GLY A 508 41.03 2.67 16.82
CA GLY A 508 41.19 2.60 15.39
C GLY A 508 41.36 3.95 14.68
N CYS A 509 41.25 3.92 13.36
CA CYS A 509 41.44 5.10 12.48
C CYS A 509 40.23 6.10 12.51
N TRP A 510 39.12 5.76 13.18
CA TRP A 510 37.91 6.55 13.17
C TRP A 510 37.67 7.38 14.43
N PHE A 511 38.66 7.51 15.29
CA PHE A 511 38.57 8.20 16.60
C PHE A 511 37.90 9.57 16.51
N ASP A 512 38.31 10.41 15.53
CA ASP A 512 37.78 11.76 15.38
C ASP A 512 36.31 11.82 14.93
N HIS A 513 35.80 10.72 14.34
CA HIS A 513 34.45 10.64 13.76
C HIS A 513 33.43 9.92 14.66
N ILE A 514 33.87 9.03 15.53
CA ILE A 514 32.99 8.19 16.35
C ILE A 514 32.02 9.03 17.18
N MET A 515 32.48 10.17 17.72
CA MET A 515 31.63 11.02 18.55
C MET A 515 30.49 11.67 17.76
N ASP A 516 30.74 12.04 16.52
CA ASP A 516 29.69 12.62 15.66
C ASP A 516 28.71 11.53 15.21
N VAL A 517 29.20 10.35 14.86
CA VAL A 517 28.35 9.19 14.55
C VAL A 517 27.50 8.82 15.75
N LEU A 518 28.08 8.75 16.95
CA LEU A 518 27.36 8.42 18.18
C LEU A 518 26.23 9.43 18.48
N ARG A 519 26.49 10.73 18.30
CA ARG A 519 25.50 11.79 18.49
C ARG A 519 24.34 11.64 17.50
N ASN A 520 24.64 11.39 16.24
CA ASN A 520 23.65 11.20 15.18
C ASN A 520 22.80 9.93 15.40
N GLU A 521 23.45 8.82 15.74
CA GLU A 521 22.76 7.55 16.02
C GLU A 521 21.92 7.61 17.31
N TRP A 522 22.40 8.37 18.32
CA TRP A 522 21.60 8.59 19.53
C TRP A 522 20.33 9.40 19.21
N ALA A 523 20.43 10.47 18.45
CA ALA A 523 19.28 11.26 18.01
C ALA A 523 18.30 10.41 17.18
N SER A 524 18.80 9.62 16.24
CA SER A 524 17.99 8.68 15.45
C SER A 524 17.31 7.63 16.31
N CYS A 525 18.03 7.06 17.29
CA CYS A 525 17.49 6.08 18.22
C CYS A 525 16.40 6.69 19.09
N LYS A 526 16.62 7.88 19.61
CA LYS A 526 15.64 8.64 20.40
C LYS A 526 14.36 8.83 19.60
N THR A 527 14.46 9.38 18.40
CA THR A 527 13.31 9.61 17.53
C THR A 527 12.57 8.30 17.22
N ALA A 528 13.28 7.26 16.77
CA ALA A 528 12.67 6.00 16.38
C ALA A 528 12.02 5.22 17.56
N LEU A 529 12.52 5.39 18.79
CA LEU A 529 12.02 4.68 19.97
C LEU A 529 11.02 5.51 20.78
N GLU A 530 11.03 6.85 20.68
CA GLU A 530 10.09 7.72 21.38
C GLU A 530 8.84 8.02 20.55
N GLU A 531 8.91 8.08 19.24
CA GLU A 531 7.77 8.21 18.33
C GLU A 531 6.94 6.91 18.24
N SER A 532 6.71 6.28 19.38
CA SER A 532 6.05 4.98 19.51
C SER A 532 4.56 4.95 19.11
N SER A 533 3.99 6.10 18.68
CA SER A 533 2.59 6.21 18.30
C SER A 533 2.32 6.02 16.80
N GLN A 534 3.34 5.97 15.96
CA GLN A 534 3.16 5.72 14.52
C GLN A 534 3.34 4.24 14.19
N SER A 535 2.39 3.71 13.45
CA SER A 535 2.49 2.40 12.83
C SER A 535 3.75 2.34 11.96
N LYS A 536 4.65 1.41 12.27
CA LYS A 536 5.91 1.27 11.54
C LYS A 536 5.65 0.63 10.17
N ASP A 537 6.34 1.11 9.13
CA ASP A 537 6.31 0.47 7.83
C ASP A 537 6.87 -0.97 7.94
N PRO A 538 6.10 -2.01 7.56
CA PRO A 538 6.52 -3.39 7.67
C PRO A 538 7.63 -3.80 6.68
N LEU A 539 8.06 -2.94 5.77
CA LEU A 539 9.07 -3.24 4.75
C LEU A 539 10.37 -3.83 5.33
N PHE A 540 10.75 -3.39 6.54
CA PHE A 540 11.95 -3.91 7.21
C PHE A 540 11.93 -5.44 7.40
N LEU A 541 10.74 -6.06 7.48
CA LEU A 541 10.59 -7.52 7.61
C LEU A 541 11.19 -8.26 6.41
N LEU A 542 11.02 -7.71 5.21
CA LEU A 542 11.57 -8.30 3.97
C LEU A 542 13.06 -7.97 3.79
N GLU A 543 13.51 -6.83 4.29
CA GLU A 543 14.92 -6.44 4.22
C GLU A 543 15.82 -7.38 5.04
N PHE A 544 15.32 -7.99 6.12
CA PHE A 544 16.08 -8.95 6.92
C PHE A 544 16.61 -10.13 6.11
N THR A 545 15.86 -10.60 5.14
CA THR A 545 16.25 -11.75 4.30
C THR A 545 17.31 -11.38 3.27
N ILE A 546 17.35 -10.11 2.86
CA ILE A 546 18.28 -9.63 1.82
C ILE A 546 19.66 -9.32 2.42
N CYS A 547 19.72 -8.81 3.64
CA CYS A 547 20.96 -8.38 4.28
C CYS A 547 21.83 -9.52 4.84
N GLN A 548 21.39 -10.76 4.80
CA GLN A 548 22.16 -11.91 5.32
C GLN A 548 23.34 -12.34 4.42
N ILE A 549 23.49 -11.75 3.23
CA ILE A 549 24.45 -12.21 2.20
C ILE A 549 25.41 -11.08 1.85
N THR A 550 26.34 -10.72 2.74
CA THR A 550 27.48 -9.87 2.36
C THR A 550 28.74 -10.25 3.12
N ASP A 551 29.42 -11.27 2.62
CA ASP A 551 30.85 -11.46 2.80
C ASP A 551 31.54 -11.14 1.46
N GLY A 552 31.67 -9.86 1.13
CA GLY A 552 32.39 -9.37 -0.04
C GLY A 552 33.40 -8.30 0.32
N ASP A 553 34.68 -8.58 0.11
CA ASP A 553 35.86 -7.70 0.20
C ASP A 553 35.93 -6.73 1.40
N ALA A 554 36.39 -7.25 2.52
CA ALA A 554 36.61 -6.55 3.79
C ALA A 554 37.68 -5.44 3.77
N THR A 555 38.23 -5.09 2.62
CA THR A 555 39.43 -4.23 2.50
C THR A 555 39.15 -2.78 2.10
N SER A 556 37.88 -2.43 1.74
CA SER A 556 37.58 -1.06 1.36
C SER A 556 37.36 -0.16 2.58
N SER A 557 37.86 1.07 2.55
CA SER A 557 37.66 2.12 3.57
C SER A 557 36.17 2.34 3.88
N HIS A 558 35.28 2.17 2.89
CA HIS A 558 33.84 2.29 3.05
C HIS A 558 33.26 1.16 3.92
N VAL A 559 33.72 -0.07 3.76
CA VAL A 559 33.28 -1.21 4.59
C VAL A 559 33.72 -1.03 6.05
N ALA A 560 34.96 -0.57 6.26
CA ALA A 560 35.46 -0.27 7.60
C ALA A 560 34.67 0.86 8.28
N TRP A 561 34.33 1.91 7.55
CA TRP A 561 33.43 2.98 8.03
C TRP A 561 32.06 2.43 8.42
N GLN A 562 31.42 1.65 7.54
CA GLN A 562 30.10 1.09 7.81
C GLN A 562 30.13 0.17 9.04
N ARG A 563 31.15 -0.65 9.20
CA ARG A 563 31.33 -1.49 10.39
C ARG A 563 31.41 -0.65 11.66
N MET A 564 32.16 0.44 11.67
CA MET A 564 32.23 1.35 12.83
C MET A 564 30.86 1.96 13.13
N VAL A 565 30.14 2.44 12.10
CA VAL A 565 28.76 2.96 12.28
C VAL A 565 27.84 1.91 12.85
N ASP A 566 27.92 0.67 12.39
CA ASP A 566 27.10 -0.45 12.87
C ASP A 566 27.40 -0.80 14.33
N VAL A 567 28.66 -0.77 14.72
CA VAL A 567 29.09 -0.97 16.13
C VAL A 567 28.50 0.13 17.02
N VAL A 568 28.56 1.38 16.60
CA VAL A 568 27.99 2.53 17.32
C VAL A 568 26.46 2.42 17.42
N LYS A 569 25.76 1.97 16.36
CA LYS A 569 24.32 1.73 16.37
C LYS A 569 23.92 0.69 17.43
N VAL A 570 24.59 -0.45 17.43
CA VAL A 570 24.32 -1.53 18.39
C VAL A 570 24.53 -1.05 19.82
N PHE A 571 25.64 -0.36 20.10
CA PHE A 571 25.92 0.24 21.40
C PHE A 571 24.82 1.23 21.82
N THR A 572 24.38 2.09 20.91
CA THR A 572 23.33 3.09 21.16
C THR A 572 22.00 2.42 21.52
N ILE A 573 21.62 1.34 20.82
CA ILE A 573 20.40 0.58 21.13
C ILE A 573 20.43 0.07 22.57
N TYR A 574 21.49 -0.59 22.98
CA TYR A 574 21.61 -1.12 24.34
C TYR A 574 21.62 -0.01 25.39
N SER A 575 22.40 1.04 25.16
CA SER A 575 22.52 2.16 26.08
C SER A 575 21.18 2.87 26.28
N TYR A 576 20.41 3.05 25.19
CA TYR A 576 19.10 3.69 25.26
C TYR A 576 18.07 2.85 26.03
N GLN A 577 18.13 1.51 25.94
CA GLN A 577 17.26 0.61 26.69
C GLN A 577 17.51 0.65 28.21
N ILE A 578 18.79 0.72 28.62
CA ILE A 578 19.18 0.75 30.03
C ILE A 578 18.76 2.08 30.68
N PHE A 579 19.06 3.20 30.02
CA PHE A 579 19.09 4.49 30.69
C PHE A 579 17.81 5.30 30.56
N GLY A 580 16.95 5.04 29.57
CA GLY A 580 15.67 5.75 29.40
C GLY A 580 15.78 7.27 29.51
N LYS A 581 14.65 7.96 29.74
CA LYS A 581 14.59 9.45 29.78
C LYS A 581 15.37 10.13 30.93
N ARG A 582 15.75 9.40 32.00
CA ARG A 582 16.22 10.04 33.25
C ARG A 582 17.71 9.94 33.58
N CYS A 583 18.51 9.16 32.86
CA CYS A 583 19.88 8.88 33.29
C CYS A 583 20.97 9.03 32.21
N CYS A 584 20.66 9.66 31.10
CA CYS A 584 21.50 9.65 29.90
C CYS A 584 22.89 10.29 30.09
N ILE A 585 23.01 11.34 30.90
CA ILE A 585 24.25 12.12 30.99
C ILE A 585 25.27 11.49 31.94
N ALA A 586 24.83 11.04 33.12
CA ALA A 586 25.75 10.53 34.15
C ALA A 586 26.40 9.21 33.74
N THR A 587 25.70 8.35 33.03
CA THR A 587 26.23 7.03 32.67
C THR A 587 26.92 7.03 31.31
N PHE A 588 26.49 7.87 30.38
CA PHE A 588 27.29 8.18 29.21
C PHE A 588 28.64 8.77 29.61
N LEU A 589 28.65 9.66 30.60
CA LEU A 589 29.89 10.20 31.21
C LEU A 589 30.65 9.13 32.00
N HIS A 590 29.99 8.14 32.61
CA HIS A 590 30.64 7.02 33.28
C HIS A 590 31.27 6.05 32.26
N VAL A 591 30.60 5.77 31.16
CA VAL A 591 31.18 4.98 30.03
C VAL A 591 32.31 5.73 29.36
N LEU A 592 32.15 7.03 29.07
CA LEU A 592 33.23 7.89 28.61
C LEU A 592 34.32 8.07 29.65
N GLY A 593 34.00 8.12 30.94
CA GLY A 593 34.95 8.18 32.04
C GLY A 593 35.77 6.89 32.18
N ASN A 594 35.15 5.74 31.98
CA ASN A 594 35.85 4.46 31.94
C ASN A 594 36.67 4.31 30.64
N LEU A 595 36.13 4.75 29.49
CA LEU A 595 36.85 4.84 28.23
C LEU A 595 38.01 5.83 28.32
N SER A 596 37.82 6.97 29.01
CA SER A 596 38.90 7.95 29.21
C SER A 596 39.94 7.48 30.19
N CYS A 597 39.62 6.62 31.20
CA CYS A 597 40.62 6.04 32.08
C CYS A 597 41.56 5.06 31.34
N SER A 598 41.07 4.30 30.37
CA SER A 598 41.93 3.53 29.46
C SER A 598 42.70 4.40 28.49
N LEU A 599 42.14 5.51 28.02
CA LEU A 599 42.79 6.52 27.18
C LEU A 599 43.82 7.39 27.95
N PHE A 600 43.56 7.68 29.24
CA PHE A 600 44.51 8.41 30.10
C PHE A 600 45.82 7.66 30.34
N LYS A 601 45.83 6.35 30.31
CA LYS A 601 47.06 5.56 30.35
C LYS A 601 47.91 5.71 29.08
N PHE A 602 47.34 6.18 27.95
CA PHE A 602 48.03 6.25 26.66
C PHE A 602 48.40 7.66 26.22
N ARG A 603 47.71 8.72 26.66
CA ARG A 603 48.04 10.12 26.27
C ARG A 603 47.92 11.10 27.44
N ALA A 604 48.93 11.09 28.28
CA ALA A 604 49.18 12.20 29.22
C ALA A 604 49.70 13.48 28.53
N ARG A 605 49.33 13.72 27.29
CA ARG A 605 49.66 14.95 26.57
C ARG A 605 48.47 15.42 25.74
N THR A 606 47.94 16.57 26.16
CA THR A 606 47.10 17.51 25.44
C THR A 606 45.58 17.52 25.78
N LEU A 607 45.22 18.48 26.65
CA LEU A 607 44.12 19.46 26.56
C LEU A 607 42.80 19.01 25.88
N CYS A 608 41.78 18.88 26.65
CA CYS A 608 40.41 19.34 26.32
C CYS A 608 39.28 18.60 27.05
N PHE A 609 39.45 18.24 28.32
CA PHE A 609 38.34 17.72 29.13
C PHE A 609 37.26 18.80 29.36
N SER A 610 37.66 20.09 29.46
CA SER A 610 36.72 21.19 29.66
C SER A 610 35.89 21.52 28.42
N HIS A 611 36.45 21.29 27.21
CA HIS A 611 35.75 21.55 25.94
C HIS A 611 34.71 20.47 25.60
N VAL A 612 35.02 19.21 25.85
CA VAL A 612 34.08 18.09 25.65
C VAL A 612 32.93 18.20 26.66
N PHE A 613 33.21 18.53 27.92
CA PHE A 613 32.18 18.74 28.95
C PHE A 613 31.27 19.95 28.63
N SER A 614 31.86 21.07 28.15
CA SER A 614 31.12 22.26 27.74
C SER A 614 30.25 22.02 26.50
N MET A 615 30.74 21.28 25.49
CA MET A 615 29.97 20.97 24.28
C MET A 615 28.79 20.02 24.57
N PHE A 616 28.95 19.06 25.47
CA PHE A 616 27.85 18.17 25.87
C PHE A 616 26.83 18.89 26.78
N SER A 617 27.28 19.74 27.71
CA SER A 617 26.38 20.53 28.53
C SER A 617 25.53 21.51 27.72
N SER A 618 26.10 22.14 26.68
CA SER A 618 25.35 23.10 25.83
C SER A 618 24.41 22.42 24.81
N ALA A 619 24.71 21.18 24.38
CA ALA A 619 23.83 20.43 23.46
C ALA A 619 22.62 19.79 24.15
N PHE A 620 22.66 19.61 25.48
CA PHE A 620 21.60 18.95 26.25
C PHE A 620 20.83 19.87 27.21
N THR A 621 21.22 21.14 27.34
CA THR A 621 20.50 22.14 28.19
C THR A 621 19.36 22.87 27.47
N LEU A 622 19.04 22.53 26.22
CA LEU A 622 17.98 23.18 25.46
C LEU A 622 16.62 22.42 25.48
N ASP A 623 16.49 21.35 26.26
CA ASP A 623 15.21 20.63 26.44
C ASP A 623 14.89 20.40 27.93
N PHE A 624 14.80 21.48 28.72
CA PHE A 624 14.13 21.49 30.04
C PHE A 624 13.01 22.51 30.01
#